data_fe43be1e54b79de15001ff036cf83203
#
_entry.id   fe43be1e54b79de15001ff036cf83203
#
_cell.length_a   1.000
_cell.length_b   1.000
_cell.length_c   1.000
_cell.angle_alpha   90.00
_cell.angle_beta   90.00
_cell.angle_gamma   90.00
#
_symmetry.space_group_name_H-M   'P 1'
#
loop_
_entity.id
_entity.type
_entity.pdbx_description
1 polymer ?
#
loop_
_entity_poly.entity_id
_entity_poly.type
_entity_poly.pdbx_seq_one_letter_code
_entity_poly.pdbx_strand_id
1 'polypeptide(L)'
;SDKGPILKDIHYEMMMVKNRITVLNKAECGNGGTSGIVDYLKGHNTGGLILVPNVSISKSKEEKYKDDPDICCVYGGVDKIDWDAKIVIATYDQFKRLLANLRNYGFAGDLFSNEVWRDRAIFVDEYHKLVDDNNYRKIMAQLTELIIKTDLPVTLMSATPHEGFIEALRGGLRGKKELV
;
A
#
# COMPACT_ATOMS: atom_id res chain seq x y z
N SER A 1 -16.77 2.99 -23.91
CA SER A 1 -15.41 3.43 -23.78
C SER A 1 -14.46 2.25 -23.83
N ASP A 2 -13.44 2.37 -24.62
CA ASP A 2 -12.41 1.34 -24.83
C ASP A 2 -11.45 1.19 -23.67
N LYS A 3 -11.89 1.51 -22.49
CA LYS A 3 -11.12 1.22 -21.30
C LYS A 3 -11.17 -0.28 -21.06
N GLY A 4 -10.02 -0.91 -20.96
CA GLY A 4 -9.91 -2.32 -20.65
C GLY A 4 -10.66 -2.70 -19.37
N PRO A 5 -10.69 -3.96 -18.99
CA PRO A 5 -11.44 -4.41 -17.84
C PRO A 5 -11.04 -3.61 -16.59
N ILE A 6 -12.04 -3.07 -15.89
CA ILE A 6 -11.87 -2.30 -14.67
C ILE A 6 -11.83 -3.29 -13.49
N LEU A 7 -11.10 -2.94 -12.43
CA LEU A 7 -11.14 -3.70 -11.18
C LEU A 7 -12.60 -3.78 -10.70
N LYS A 8 -13.05 -4.99 -10.48
CA LYS A 8 -14.40 -5.28 -10.00
C LYS A 8 -14.42 -5.44 -8.48
N ASP A 9 -15.60 -5.37 -7.88
CA ASP A 9 -15.75 -5.54 -6.44
C ASP A 9 -15.12 -6.84 -5.92
N ILE A 10 -15.19 -7.91 -6.68
CA ILE A 10 -14.58 -9.18 -6.29
C ILE A 10 -13.06 -9.07 -6.13
N HIS A 11 -12.39 -8.28 -6.97
CA HIS A 11 -10.95 -8.06 -6.84
C HIS A 11 -10.62 -7.33 -5.54
N TYR A 12 -11.41 -6.32 -5.19
CA TYR A 12 -11.22 -5.58 -3.94
C TYR A 12 -11.50 -6.45 -2.72
N GLU A 13 -12.52 -7.30 -2.78
CA GLU A 13 -12.80 -8.25 -1.70
C GLU A 13 -11.62 -9.19 -1.46
N MET A 14 -10.99 -9.67 -2.53
CA MET A 14 -9.77 -10.49 -2.42
C MET A 14 -8.61 -9.72 -1.77
N MET A 15 -8.47 -8.44 -2.10
CA MET A 15 -7.41 -7.59 -1.57
C MET A 15 -7.60 -7.24 -0.09
N MET A 16 -8.79 -7.42 0.46
CA MET A 16 -9.11 -7.07 1.84
C MET A 16 -9.06 -8.26 2.82
N VAL A 17 -8.58 -9.41 2.37
CA VAL A 17 -8.47 -10.60 3.22
C VAL A 17 -7.24 -10.48 4.13
N LYS A 18 -7.48 -10.53 5.45
CA LYS A 18 -6.41 -10.44 6.45
C LYS A 18 -5.42 -11.60 6.35
N ASN A 19 -4.20 -11.35 6.75
CA ASN A 19 -3.08 -12.31 6.71
C ASN A 19 -2.74 -12.82 5.31
N ARG A 20 -3.14 -12.09 4.28
CA ARG A 20 -2.91 -12.48 2.90
C ARG A 20 -2.18 -11.40 2.13
N ILE A 21 -1.28 -11.83 1.25
CA ILE A 21 -0.65 -10.98 0.26
C ILE A 21 -1.26 -11.35 -1.09
N THR A 22 -1.86 -10.37 -1.74
CA THR A 22 -2.44 -10.52 -3.07
C THR A 22 -1.52 -9.86 -4.10
N VAL A 23 -1.19 -10.58 -5.16
CA VAL A 23 -0.42 -10.04 -6.28
C VAL A 23 -1.37 -9.83 -7.45
N LEU A 24 -1.52 -8.60 -7.87
CA LEU A 24 -2.47 -8.23 -8.91
C LEU A 24 -1.74 -7.77 -10.18
N ASN A 25 -2.04 -8.41 -11.30
CA ASN A 25 -1.57 -7.98 -12.61
C ASN A 25 -2.55 -6.94 -13.19
N LYS A 26 -2.16 -5.67 -13.14
CA LYS A 26 -2.97 -4.55 -13.64
C LYS A 26 -3.16 -4.57 -15.15
N ALA A 27 -2.25 -5.20 -15.89
CA ALA A 27 -2.37 -5.32 -17.34
C ALA A 27 -3.63 -6.09 -17.74
N GLU A 28 -4.04 -7.04 -16.91
CA GLU A 28 -5.26 -7.83 -17.11
C GLU A 28 -6.52 -7.15 -16.59
N CYS A 29 -6.35 -6.24 -15.63
CA CYS A 29 -7.46 -5.61 -14.90
C CYS A 29 -7.74 -4.16 -15.28
N GLY A 30 -6.96 -3.58 -16.21
CA GLY A 30 -7.15 -2.21 -16.68
C GLY A 30 -6.74 -1.12 -15.69
N ASN A 31 -7.18 0.10 -15.92
CA ASN A 31 -6.71 1.29 -15.22
C ASN A 31 -7.44 1.57 -13.89
N GLY A 32 -7.47 0.63 -12.98
CA GLY A 32 -8.04 0.84 -11.66
C GLY A 32 -7.19 1.71 -10.74
N GLY A 33 -5.89 1.53 -10.79
CA GLY A 33 -4.87 2.33 -10.09
C GLY A 33 -5.24 2.84 -8.70
N THR A 34 -4.53 3.87 -8.28
CA THR A 34 -4.72 4.52 -6.97
C THR A 34 -6.11 5.10 -6.82
N SER A 35 -6.66 5.73 -7.87
CA SER A 35 -7.99 6.35 -7.79
C SER A 35 -9.09 5.32 -7.57
N GLY A 36 -9.01 4.16 -8.22
CA GLY A 36 -9.98 3.09 -8.02
C GLY A 36 -9.94 2.53 -6.59
N ILE A 37 -8.76 2.40 -6.03
CA ILE A 37 -8.59 1.96 -4.63
C ILE A 37 -9.21 2.98 -3.68
N VAL A 38 -8.93 4.26 -3.88
CA VAL A 38 -9.52 5.34 -3.05
C VAL A 38 -11.04 5.29 -3.10
N ASP A 39 -11.61 5.19 -4.29
CA ASP A 39 -13.07 5.14 -4.46
C ASP A 39 -13.67 3.93 -3.74
N TYR A 40 -13.05 2.77 -3.86
CA TYR A 40 -13.50 1.57 -3.16
C TYR A 40 -13.44 1.74 -1.63
N LEU A 41 -12.32 2.22 -1.11
CA LEU A 41 -12.14 2.40 0.34
C LEU A 41 -13.17 3.38 0.90
N LYS A 42 -13.40 4.48 0.21
CA LYS A 42 -14.39 5.47 0.63
C LYS A 42 -15.81 4.92 0.55
N GLY A 43 -16.13 4.20 -0.51
CA GLY A 43 -17.46 3.61 -0.68
C GLY A 43 -17.80 2.56 0.39
N HIS A 44 -16.79 1.91 0.95
CA HIS A 44 -16.95 0.88 2.00
C HIS A 44 -16.61 1.40 3.39
N ASN A 45 -16.40 2.70 3.54
CA ASN A 45 -16.06 3.35 4.81
C ASN A 45 -14.87 2.67 5.53
N THR A 46 -13.87 2.30 4.78
CA THR A 46 -12.64 1.67 5.28
C THR A 46 -11.42 2.50 4.90
N GLY A 47 -10.28 2.19 5.46
CA GLY A 47 -9.04 2.93 5.24
C GLY A 47 -7.91 2.09 4.70
N GLY A 48 -6.84 2.75 4.30
CA GLY A 48 -5.67 2.07 3.79
C GLY A 48 -4.46 2.97 3.59
N LEU A 49 -3.32 2.31 3.41
CA LEU A 49 -2.07 2.93 3.01
C LEU A 49 -1.79 2.55 1.56
N ILE A 50 -1.59 3.52 0.71
CA ILE A 50 -1.24 3.30 -0.70
C ILE A 50 0.17 3.82 -0.92
N LEU A 51 1.10 2.92 -1.21
CA LEU A 51 2.49 3.27 -1.53
C LEU A 51 2.62 3.45 -3.04
N VAL A 52 3.15 4.61 -3.44
CA VAL A 52 3.32 4.98 -4.84
C VAL A 52 4.80 5.24 -5.16
N PRO A 53 5.22 5.03 -6.44
CA PRO A 53 6.64 5.05 -6.77
C PRO A 53 7.30 6.42 -6.79
N ASN A 54 6.56 7.49 -7.01
CA ASN A 54 7.18 8.81 -7.17
C ASN A 54 6.34 9.98 -6.67
N VAL A 55 7.03 11.10 -6.47
CA VAL A 55 6.45 12.34 -5.94
C VAL A 55 5.36 12.90 -6.87
N SER A 56 5.52 12.80 -8.18
CA SER A 56 4.54 13.30 -9.14
C SER A 56 3.17 12.66 -8.93
N ILE A 57 3.13 11.36 -8.70
CA ILE A 57 1.89 10.64 -8.44
C ILE A 57 1.26 11.14 -7.14
N SER A 58 2.05 11.26 -6.06
CA SER A 58 1.54 11.74 -4.78
C SER A 58 1.01 13.16 -4.87
N LYS A 59 1.73 14.07 -5.54
CA LYS A 59 1.29 15.45 -5.75
C LYS A 59 0.03 15.54 -6.59
N SER A 60 -0.10 14.72 -7.62
CA SER A 60 -1.30 14.65 -8.44
C SER A 60 -2.52 14.25 -7.60
N LYS A 61 -2.33 13.28 -6.70
CA LYS A 61 -3.41 12.85 -5.80
C LYS A 61 -3.71 13.89 -4.73
N GLU A 62 -2.70 14.58 -4.20
CA GLU A 62 -2.89 15.70 -3.28
C GLU A 62 -3.78 16.79 -3.89
N GLU A 63 -3.52 17.17 -5.13
CA GLU A 63 -4.35 18.16 -5.83
C GLU A 63 -5.77 17.64 -6.06
N LYS A 64 -5.91 16.38 -6.49
CA LYS A 64 -7.21 15.77 -6.75
C LYS A 64 -8.08 15.70 -5.49
N TYR A 65 -7.48 15.38 -4.35
CA TYR A 65 -8.18 15.13 -3.09
C TYR A 65 -7.98 16.24 -2.03
N LYS A 66 -7.54 17.41 -2.44
CA LYS A 66 -7.16 18.50 -1.51
C LYS A 66 -8.26 18.92 -0.53
N ASP A 67 -9.52 18.75 -0.91
CA ASP A 67 -10.66 19.13 -0.09
C ASP A 67 -11.24 17.94 0.71
N ASP A 68 -10.58 16.79 0.64
CA ASP A 68 -11.02 15.58 1.35
C ASP A 68 -10.21 15.38 2.63
N PRO A 69 -10.83 15.59 3.81
CA PRO A 69 -10.12 15.48 5.09
C PRO A 69 -9.70 14.05 5.44
N ASP A 70 -10.26 13.04 4.77
CA ASP A 70 -9.94 11.64 5.02
C ASP A 70 -8.67 11.18 4.31
N ILE A 71 -8.12 12.01 3.42
CA ILE A 71 -6.96 11.64 2.59
C ILE A 71 -5.77 12.52 2.91
N CYS A 72 -4.64 11.89 3.23
CA CYS A 72 -3.36 12.56 3.43
C CYS A 72 -2.34 12.04 2.44
N CYS A 73 -1.69 12.93 1.69
CA CYS A 73 -0.63 12.60 0.74
C CYS A 73 0.73 12.94 1.35
N VAL A 74 1.66 11.99 1.32
CA VAL A 74 2.96 12.09 1.97
C VAL A 74 4.08 11.88 0.96
N TYR A 75 4.98 12.85 0.87
CA TYR A 75 6.19 12.78 0.04
C TYR A 75 7.30 13.61 0.67
N GLY A 76 8.50 13.53 0.14
CA GLY A 76 9.64 14.27 0.70
C GLY A 76 9.38 15.78 0.76
N GLY A 77 9.68 16.40 1.89
CA GLY A 77 9.45 17.84 2.14
C GLY A 77 8.12 18.18 2.77
N VAL A 78 7.23 17.22 2.95
CA VAL A 78 5.98 17.41 3.69
C VAL A 78 6.25 17.27 5.18
N ASP A 79 6.02 18.33 5.96
CA ASP A 79 6.29 18.32 7.39
C ASP A 79 5.09 17.92 8.24
N LYS A 80 3.91 18.39 7.84
CA LYS A 80 2.68 18.06 8.56
C LYS A 80 2.00 16.87 7.93
N ILE A 81 2.04 15.75 8.64
CA ILE A 81 1.50 14.49 8.17
C ILE A 81 0.44 13.99 9.15
N ASP A 82 -0.76 13.80 8.67
CA ASP A 82 -1.82 13.13 9.42
C ASP A 82 -1.76 11.63 9.16
N TRP A 83 -0.96 10.93 9.96
CA TRP A 83 -0.84 9.47 9.87
C TRP A 83 -2.13 8.75 10.27
N ASP A 84 -3.04 9.43 10.96
CA ASP A 84 -4.33 8.88 11.38
C ASP A 84 -5.41 9.11 10.32
N ALA A 85 -5.10 9.83 9.25
CA ALA A 85 -6.02 9.98 8.11
C ALA A 85 -6.46 8.60 7.63
N LYS A 86 -7.70 8.49 7.24
CA LYS A 86 -8.30 7.22 6.84
C LYS A 86 -7.58 6.58 5.67
N ILE A 87 -7.15 7.39 4.71
CA ILE A 87 -6.38 6.97 3.54
C ILE A 87 -5.10 7.78 3.48
N VAL A 88 -3.97 7.11 3.51
CA VAL A 88 -2.66 7.73 3.36
C VAL A 88 -2.05 7.28 2.04
N ILE A 89 -1.68 8.24 1.20
CA ILE A 89 -0.99 7.98 -0.07
C ILE A 89 0.45 8.48 0.10
N ALA A 90 1.41 7.57 0.13
CA ALA A 90 2.81 7.89 0.43
C ALA A 90 3.75 7.34 -0.63
N THR A 91 4.82 8.08 -0.93
CA THR A 91 5.90 7.56 -1.75
C THR A 91 6.68 6.48 -1.00
N TYR A 92 7.34 5.58 -1.72
CA TYR A 92 8.07 4.45 -1.13
C TYR A 92 9.10 4.88 -0.08
N ASP A 93 9.82 5.97 -0.34
CA ASP A 93 10.84 6.49 0.56
C ASP A 93 10.29 7.00 1.91
N GLN A 94 8.99 7.29 1.97
CA GLN A 94 8.33 7.72 3.20
C GLN A 94 7.91 6.53 4.09
N PHE A 95 8.08 5.32 3.63
CA PHE A 95 7.72 4.13 4.39
C PHE A 95 8.44 4.04 5.74
N LYS A 96 9.71 4.43 5.76
CA LYS A 96 10.50 4.50 6.99
C LYS A 96 9.90 5.49 8.01
N ARG A 97 9.42 6.64 7.54
CA ARG A 97 8.77 7.64 8.41
C ARG A 97 7.47 7.10 9.00
N LEU A 98 6.69 6.41 8.18
CA LEU A 98 5.48 5.75 8.64
C LEU A 98 5.78 4.75 9.76
N LEU A 99 6.74 3.86 9.57
CA LEU A 99 7.12 2.87 10.58
C LEU A 99 7.62 3.51 11.86
N ALA A 100 8.45 4.56 11.76
CA ALA A 100 8.95 5.30 12.91
C ALA A 100 7.80 5.97 13.68
N ASN A 101 6.84 6.54 12.97
CA ASN A 101 5.67 7.16 13.59
C ASN A 101 4.82 6.14 14.35
N LEU A 102 4.58 4.99 13.76
CA LEU A 102 3.81 3.91 14.40
C LEU A 102 4.50 3.40 15.67
N ARG A 103 5.83 3.33 15.67
CA ARG A 103 6.60 2.97 16.87
C ARG A 103 6.45 4.00 17.99
N ASN A 104 6.36 5.27 17.65
CA ASN A 104 6.21 6.36 18.63
C ASN A 104 4.87 6.33 19.36
N TYR A 105 3.87 5.65 18.83
CA TYR A 105 2.59 5.43 19.52
C TYR A 105 2.63 4.29 20.55
N GLY A 106 3.81 3.80 20.90
CA GLY A 106 3.97 2.78 21.93
C GLY A 106 3.72 1.34 21.49
N PHE A 107 3.74 1.10 20.19
CA PHE A 107 3.46 -0.21 19.62
C PHE A 107 4.71 -1.07 19.41
N ALA A 108 5.65 -1.03 20.35
CA ALA A 108 6.93 -1.72 20.25
C ALA A 108 6.83 -3.25 20.04
N GLY A 109 5.70 -3.85 20.37
CA GLY A 109 5.46 -5.29 20.17
C GLY A 109 4.37 -5.60 19.16
N ASP A 110 3.56 -4.61 18.82
CA ASP A 110 2.37 -4.81 17.98
C ASP A 110 2.07 -3.51 17.24
N LEU A 111 2.74 -3.34 16.11
CA LEU A 111 2.71 -2.11 15.31
C LEU A 111 1.29 -1.68 14.89
N PHE A 112 0.32 -2.58 14.93
CA PHE A 112 -1.01 -2.33 14.39
C PHE A 112 -2.14 -2.80 15.33
N SER A 113 -1.87 -2.89 16.63
CA SER A 113 -2.93 -3.05 17.64
C SER A 113 -3.73 -1.77 17.85
N ASN A 114 -3.30 -0.66 17.24
CA ASN A 114 -4.01 0.60 17.25
C ASN A 114 -5.35 0.47 16.52
N GLU A 115 -6.42 0.90 17.14
CA GLU A 115 -7.78 0.85 16.58
C GLU A 115 -7.87 1.56 15.23
N VAL A 116 -7.09 2.63 15.03
CA VAL A 116 -7.05 3.39 13.78
C VAL A 116 -6.56 2.53 12.62
N TRP A 117 -5.56 1.66 12.86
CA TRP A 117 -4.93 0.88 11.79
C TRP A 117 -5.44 -0.55 11.65
N ARG A 118 -6.16 -1.05 12.65
CA ARG A 118 -6.60 -2.46 12.73
C ARG A 118 -7.31 -2.97 11.48
N ASP A 119 -8.15 -2.15 10.87
CA ASP A 119 -9.00 -2.55 9.76
C ASP A 119 -8.55 -1.91 8.42
N ARG A 120 -7.28 -1.47 8.35
CA ARG A 120 -6.72 -0.88 7.14
C ARG A 120 -6.05 -1.94 6.29
N ALA A 121 -5.94 -1.66 4.99
CA ALA A 121 -5.19 -2.48 4.05
C ALA A 121 -4.00 -1.71 3.50
N ILE A 122 -3.00 -2.42 3.02
CA ILE A 122 -1.80 -1.84 2.42
C ILE A 122 -1.78 -2.20 0.94
N PHE A 123 -1.56 -1.20 0.10
CA PHE A 123 -1.47 -1.35 -1.35
C PHE A 123 -0.13 -0.81 -1.82
N VAL A 124 0.62 -1.61 -2.56
CA VAL A 124 1.89 -1.18 -3.17
C VAL A 124 1.66 -1.09 -4.67
N ASP A 125 1.53 0.13 -5.18
CA ASP A 125 1.29 0.37 -6.59
C ASP A 125 2.61 0.36 -7.36
N GLU A 126 2.59 -0.24 -8.54
CA GLU A 126 3.77 -0.34 -9.41
C GLU A 126 4.99 -0.93 -8.70
N TYR A 127 4.80 -2.03 -7.95
CA TYR A 127 5.85 -2.62 -7.12
C TYR A 127 7.13 -2.97 -7.90
N HIS A 128 7.04 -3.21 -9.21
CA HIS A 128 8.20 -3.48 -10.04
C HIS A 128 9.22 -2.33 -10.02
N LYS A 129 8.78 -1.11 -9.76
CA LYS A 129 9.68 0.06 -9.66
C LYS A 129 10.50 0.07 -8.37
N LEU A 130 10.13 -0.70 -7.38
CA LEU A 130 10.96 -0.88 -6.19
C LEU A 130 12.32 -1.50 -6.55
N VAL A 131 12.35 -2.37 -7.55
CA VAL A 131 13.58 -3.05 -7.98
C VAL A 131 14.61 -2.07 -8.54
N ASP A 132 14.14 -0.98 -9.14
CA ASP A 132 14.99 0.06 -9.73
C ASP A 132 15.47 1.10 -8.71
N ASP A 133 14.97 1.05 -7.47
CA ASP A 133 15.35 1.97 -6.41
C ASP A 133 16.67 1.51 -5.75
N ASN A 134 17.58 2.46 -5.51
CA ASN A 134 18.85 2.18 -4.82
C ASN A 134 18.65 1.61 -3.41
N ASN A 135 17.49 1.89 -2.80
CA ASN A 135 17.11 1.41 -1.47
C ASN A 135 16.22 0.17 -1.50
N TYR A 136 16.10 -0.47 -2.65
CA TYR A 136 15.22 -1.61 -2.89
C TYR A 136 15.28 -2.68 -1.80
N ARG A 137 16.47 -3.14 -1.45
CA ARG A 137 16.66 -4.19 -0.46
C ARG A 137 16.17 -3.77 0.93
N LYS A 138 16.41 -2.51 1.27
CA LYS A 138 15.98 -1.94 2.55
C LYS A 138 14.47 -1.81 2.62
N ILE A 139 13.85 -1.31 1.56
CA ILE A 139 12.40 -1.16 1.46
C ILE A 139 11.74 -2.54 1.51
N MET A 140 12.28 -3.52 0.81
CA MET A 140 11.76 -4.89 0.83
C MET A 140 11.86 -5.51 2.23
N ALA A 141 12.98 -5.31 2.93
CA ALA A 141 13.15 -5.81 4.29
C ALA A 141 12.14 -5.17 5.26
N GLN A 142 11.90 -3.88 5.14
CA GLN A 142 10.91 -3.16 5.94
C GLN A 142 9.50 -3.62 5.64
N LEU A 143 9.16 -3.81 4.38
CA LEU A 143 7.86 -4.31 3.95
C LEU A 143 7.62 -5.73 4.45
N THR A 144 8.62 -6.61 4.34
CA THR A 144 8.55 -7.98 4.83
C THR A 144 8.34 -8.00 6.35
N GLU A 145 9.06 -7.18 7.10
CA GLU A 145 8.90 -7.06 8.55
C GLU A 145 7.47 -6.64 8.90
N LEU A 146 6.95 -5.63 8.21
CA LEU A 146 5.58 -5.15 8.40
C LEU A 146 4.56 -6.26 8.15
N ILE A 147 4.70 -6.96 7.03
CA ILE A 147 3.80 -8.05 6.65
C ILE A 147 3.79 -9.16 7.70
N ILE A 148 4.97 -9.54 8.19
CA ILE A 148 5.09 -10.61 9.18
C ILE A 148 4.48 -10.21 10.53
N LYS A 149 4.64 -8.96 10.93
CA LYS A 149 4.21 -8.47 12.26
C LYS A 149 2.74 -8.06 12.33
N THR A 150 2.06 -7.99 11.21
CA THR A 150 0.67 -7.55 11.17
C THR A 150 -0.21 -8.58 10.48
N ASP A 151 -1.52 -8.49 10.69
CA ASP A 151 -2.50 -9.28 9.95
C ASP A 151 -3.17 -8.47 8.83
N LEU A 152 -2.68 -7.25 8.58
CA LEU A 152 -3.25 -6.38 7.56
C LEU A 152 -3.15 -7.00 6.17
N PRO A 153 -4.21 -6.87 5.37
CA PRO A 153 -4.14 -7.25 3.96
C PRO A 153 -3.07 -6.43 3.22
N VAL A 154 -2.29 -7.08 2.38
CA VAL A 154 -1.31 -6.41 1.53
C VAL A 154 -1.54 -6.80 0.09
N THR A 155 -1.59 -5.81 -0.80
CA THR A 155 -1.73 -6.03 -2.23
C THR A 155 -0.56 -5.40 -2.97
N LEU A 156 0.10 -6.19 -3.80
CA LEU A 156 1.15 -5.74 -4.71
C LEU A 156 0.57 -5.66 -6.12
N MET A 157 0.63 -4.49 -6.72
CA MET A 157 0.04 -4.24 -8.03
C MET A 157 1.11 -3.82 -9.04
N SER A 158 1.02 -4.34 -10.25
CA SER A 158 1.86 -3.92 -11.36
C SER A 158 1.25 -4.31 -12.70
N ALA A 159 1.37 -3.43 -13.68
CA ALA A 159 1.11 -3.78 -15.09
C ALA A 159 2.26 -4.60 -15.69
N THR A 160 3.42 -4.61 -15.01
CA THR A 160 4.64 -5.31 -15.43
C THR A 160 5.12 -6.20 -14.28
N PRO A 161 4.55 -7.39 -14.08
CA PRO A 161 4.92 -8.27 -12.97
C PRO A 161 6.41 -8.59 -12.97
N HIS A 162 6.99 -8.64 -11.78
CA HIS A 162 8.40 -8.95 -11.58
C HIS A 162 8.54 -10.21 -10.73
N GLU A 163 8.81 -11.33 -11.38
CA GLU A 163 8.91 -12.65 -10.73
C GLU A 163 10.00 -12.70 -9.65
N GLY A 164 11.15 -12.09 -9.92
CA GLY A 164 12.25 -12.06 -8.95
C GLY A 164 11.88 -11.36 -7.65
N PHE A 165 11.09 -10.30 -7.71
CA PHE A 165 10.59 -9.61 -6.52
C PHE A 165 9.65 -10.53 -5.73
N ILE A 166 8.72 -11.17 -6.40
CA ILE A 166 7.76 -12.08 -5.76
C ILE A 166 8.47 -13.26 -5.09
N GLU A 167 9.45 -13.85 -5.76
CA GLU A 167 10.22 -14.98 -5.19
C GLU A 167 11.06 -14.53 -3.98
N ALA A 168 11.67 -13.34 -4.03
CA ALA A 168 12.41 -12.79 -2.90
C ALA A 168 11.47 -12.54 -1.70
N LEU A 169 10.29 -12.01 -1.96
CA LEU A 169 9.28 -11.78 -0.92
C LEU A 169 8.81 -13.11 -0.32
N ARG A 170 8.50 -14.09 -1.17
CA ARG A 170 8.09 -15.43 -0.72
C ARG A 170 9.15 -16.05 0.18
N GLY A 171 10.42 -15.96 -0.20
CA GLY A 171 11.54 -16.45 0.61
C GLY A 171 11.64 -15.74 1.97
N GLY A 172 11.46 -14.43 1.99
CA GLY A 172 11.51 -13.63 3.21
C GLY A 172 10.35 -13.93 4.17
N LEU A 173 9.19 -14.30 3.64
CA LEU A 173 8.01 -14.61 4.45
C LEU A 173 8.08 -16.00 5.12
N ARG A 174 8.87 -16.91 4.58
CA ARG A 174 9.10 -18.26 5.14
C ARG A 174 7.80 -19.03 5.43
N GLY A 175 6.81 -18.89 4.56
CA GLY A 175 5.53 -19.58 4.70
C GLY A 175 4.60 -19.03 5.78
N LYS A 176 4.94 -17.90 6.41
CA LYS A 176 4.13 -17.32 7.50
C LYS A 176 2.85 -16.63 7.02
N LYS A 177 2.78 -16.29 5.75
CA LYS A 177 1.62 -15.62 5.15
C LYS A 177 1.24 -16.29 3.84
N GLU A 178 -0.06 -16.30 3.55
CA GLU A 178 -0.57 -16.76 2.27
C GLU A 178 -0.25 -15.72 1.18
N LEU A 179 0.29 -16.18 0.06
CA LEU A 179 0.57 -15.35 -1.11
C LEU A 179 -0.25 -15.89 -2.29
N VAL A 180 -1.12 -15.06 -2.81
CA VAL A 180 -2.08 -15.43 -3.86
C VAL A 180 -1.82 -14.65 -5.15
#